data_510cf6b22a6a8ac0c9d85f3ed90b9430
#
_entry.id   510cf6b22a6a8ac0c9d85f3ed90b9430
#
_cell.length_a   1.000
_cell.length_b   1.000
_cell.length_c   1.000
_cell.angle_alpha   90.00
_cell.angle_beta   90.00
_cell.angle_gamma   90.00
#
_symmetry.space_group_name_H-M   'P 1'
#
loop_
_entity.id
_entity.type
_entity.pdbx_description
1 polymer ?
#
loop_
_entity_poly.entity_id
_entity_poly.type
_entity_poly.pdbx_seq_one_letter_code
_entity_poly.pdbx_strand_id
1 'polypeptide(L)'
;MPLAFGIGKSRGSVFDPAVEACNYIQFYWNWTDGKDFDVRAEFLRPTALAGQVVGTNRLPQIIAAGGSITYMKWGGDNADDTVGYEGIYIDVDAIKTLPGGIPENQIELDMRGTWYAEVGAQPVVISASGYEGGTMTLERDTPNVPGHGFINTGYATSFTNFKVAPGVVVSSAGHSESNGQRLTKVVIDLNRFTLTFSQN
;
A
#
# COMPACT_ATOMS: atom_id res chain seq x y z
N MET A 1 40.90 -1.13 25.80
CA MET A 1 39.49 -1.51 25.88
C MET A 1 38.84 -1.17 24.55
N PRO A 2 38.38 -2.12 23.76
CA PRO A 2 37.67 -1.82 22.52
C PRO A 2 36.19 -1.55 22.82
N LEU A 3 35.69 -0.41 22.34
CA LEU A 3 34.30 -0.06 22.37
C LEU A 3 33.54 -0.94 21.35
N ALA A 4 32.65 -1.78 21.85
CA ALA A 4 31.75 -2.55 21.03
C ALA A 4 30.66 -1.60 20.47
N PHE A 5 30.69 -1.33 19.16
CA PHE A 5 29.59 -0.71 18.46
C PHE A 5 28.47 -1.76 18.30
N GLY A 6 27.45 -1.62 19.11
CA GLY A 6 26.22 -2.38 18.93
C GLY A 6 25.56 -1.95 17.61
N ILE A 7 25.48 -2.88 16.67
CA ILE A 7 24.66 -2.72 15.46
C ILE A 7 23.20 -2.82 15.91
N GLY A 8 22.63 -1.69 16.30
CA GLY A 8 21.20 -1.56 16.49
C GLY A 8 20.51 -1.82 15.16
N LYS A 9 19.65 -2.85 15.09
CA LYS A 9 18.72 -3.02 14.00
C LYS A 9 17.90 -1.73 13.89
N SER A 10 18.19 -0.90 12.91
CA SER A 10 17.43 0.28 12.59
C SER A 10 16.02 -0.16 12.20
N ARG A 11 15.08 -0.05 13.11
CA ARG A 11 13.68 0.08 12.75
C ARG A 11 13.59 1.39 12.00
N GLY A 12 13.39 1.33 10.69
CA GLY A 12 13.24 2.52 9.87
C GLY A 12 11.94 3.25 10.23
N SER A 13 11.97 4.00 11.30
CA SER A 13 10.98 5.02 11.58
C SER A 13 11.46 6.28 10.88
N VAL A 14 10.90 6.58 9.74
CA VAL A 14 11.12 7.88 9.10
C VAL A 14 10.12 8.83 9.77
N PHE A 15 10.64 9.70 10.63
CA PHE A 15 9.89 10.88 11.03
C PHE A 15 9.85 11.79 9.82
N ASP A 16 8.68 11.93 9.22
CA ASP A 16 8.47 12.87 8.13
C ASP A 16 7.31 13.80 8.51
N PRO A 17 7.57 15.08 8.78
CA PRO A 17 6.52 16.06 9.02
C PRO A 17 5.55 16.20 7.85
N ALA A 18 5.91 15.71 6.67
CA ALA A 18 5.03 15.69 5.51
C ALA A 18 3.79 14.80 5.67
N VAL A 19 3.78 13.82 6.58
CA VAL A 19 2.58 12.98 6.84
C VAL A 19 1.43 13.82 7.41
N GLU A 20 1.72 14.87 8.16
CA GLU A 20 0.69 15.77 8.72
C GLU A 20 -0.16 16.44 7.65
N ALA A 21 0.48 16.83 6.56
CA ALA A 21 -0.14 17.55 5.47
C ALA A 21 -0.71 16.63 4.37
N CYS A 22 -0.46 15.32 4.44
CA CYS A 22 -0.92 14.41 3.40
C CYS A 22 -2.43 14.23 3.41
N ASN A 23 -3.04 14.53 2.27
CA ASN A 23 -4.44 14.21 1.97
C ASN A 23 -4.57 12.80 1.42
N TYR A 24 -3.58 12.34 0.65
CA TYR A 24 -3.55 11.02 0.05
C TYR A 24 -2.22 10.34 0.31
N ILE A 25 -2.26 9.02 0.46
CA ILE A 25 -1.07 8.17 0.48
C ILE A 25 -1.28 7.07 -0.54
N GLN A 26 -0.33 6.94 -1.45
CA GLN A 26 -0.31 5.98 -2.52
C GLN A 26 0.76 4.94 -2.25
N PHE A 27 0.40 3.69 -2.47
CA PHE A 27 1.29 2.55 -2.35
C PHE A 27 1.42 1.90 -3.72
N TYR A 28 2.66 1.54 -4.09
CA TYR A 28 2.97 0.78 -5.27
C TYR A 28 3.71 -0.50 -4.92
N TRP A 29 3.26 -1.59 -5.50
CA TRP A 29 4.03 -2.82 -5.59
C TRP A 29 4.73 -2.81 -6.94
N ASN A 30 6.06 -2.97 -6.92
CA ASN A 30 6.89 -2.94 -8.11
C ASN A 30 7.68 -4.24 -8.17
N TRP A 31 7.76 -4.83 -9.35
CA TRP A 31 8.55 -6.02 -9.63
C TRP A 31 9.23 -5.89 -10.99
N THR A 32 10.34 -6.63 -11.20
CA THR A 32 11.16 -6.51 -12.40
C THR A 32 11.34 -7.82 -13.14
N ASP A 33 11.27 -8.93 -12.44
CA ASP A 33 11.46 -10.26 -13.00
C ASP A 33 10.44 -11.19 -12.38
N GLY A 34 9.48 -11.61 -13.13
CA GLY A 34 8.45 -12.48 -12.57
C GLY A 34 7.32 -12.67 -13.54
N LYS A 35 6.20 -12.95 -12.96
CA LYS A 35 4.91 -13.04 -13.62
C LYS A 35 4.03 -11.91 -13.08
N ASP A 36 2.83 -11.89 -13.53
CA ASP A 36 1.78 -11.05 -13.00
C ASP A 36 1.66 -11.19 -11.47
N PHE A 37 1.65 -10.06 -10.76
CA PHE A 37 1.65 -10.02 -9.31
C PHE A 37 0.37 -9.36 -8.78
N ASP A 38 -0.55 -10.17 -8.33
CA ASP A 38 -1.82 -9.77 -7.73
C ASP A 38 -1.64 -9.06 -6.38
N VAL A 39 -1.99 -7.79 -6.31
CA VAL A 39 -1.86 -7.01 -5.07
C VAL A 39 -3.17 -6.84 -4.33
N ARG A 40 -3.07 -6.72 -3.00
CA ARG A 40 -4.20 -6.45 -2.12
C ARG A 40 -3.76 -5.62 -0.93
N ALA A 41 -4.68 -4.76 -0.45
CA ALA A 41 -4.52 -4.07 0.83
C ALA A 41 -5.78 -4.28 1.68
N GLU A 42 -5.59 -4.62 2.94
CA GLU A 42 -6.64 -4.83 3.92
C GLU A 42 -6.53 -3.80 5.03
N PHE A 43 -7.64 -3.13 5.36
CA PHE A 43 -7.67 -2.31 6.57
C PHE A 43 -7.65 -3.19 7.83
N LEU A 44 -6.71 -2.89 8.72
CA LEU A 44 -6.71 -3.38 10.09
C LEU A 44 -7.29 -2.31 11.06
N ARG A 45 -7.06 -1.04 10.73
CA ARG A 45 -7.58 0.13 11.44
C ARG A 45 -7.86 1.26 10.45
N PRO A 46 -8.84 2.13 10.74
CA PRO A 46 -9.70 2.15 11.93
C PRO A 46 -10.69 0.98 11.95
N THR A 47 -11.20 0.67 13.14
CA THR A 47 -12.13 -0.45 13.38
C THR A 47 -13.36 -0.43 12.44
N ALA A 48 -13.84 0.75 12.06
CA ALA A 48 -14.96 0.90 11.14
C ALA A 48 -14.68 0.37 9.72
N LEU A 49 -13.42 0.25 9.32
CA LEU A 49 -13.00 -0.27 8.00
C LEU A 49 -12.31 -1.64 8.10
N ALA A 50 -12.03 -2.14 9.30
CA ALA A 50 -11.26 -3.36 9.52
C ALA A 50 -11.87 -4.57 8.79
N GLY A 51 -11.00 -5.35 8.14
CA GLY A 51 -11.36 -6.51 7.36
C GLY A 51 -11.83 -6.23 5.93
N GLN A 52 -11.96 -4.95 5.53
CA GLN A 52 -12.26 -4.61 4.13
C GLN A 52 -10.99 -4.67 3.29
N VAL A 53 -11.07 -5.34 2.14
CA VAL A 53 -9.94 -5.63 1.26
C VAL A 53 -10.17 -5.05 -0.12
N VAL A 54 -9.17 -4.35 -0.63
CA VAL A 54 -9.12 -3.80 -2.01
C VAL A 54 -8.01 -4.52 -2.79
N GLY A 55 -8.19 -4.69 -4.09
CA GLY A 55 -7.20 -5.28 -4.99
C GLY A 55 -7.74 -6.40 -5.86
N THR A 56 -6.86 -7.20 -6.43
CA THR A 56 -7.20 -8.29 -7.37
C THR A 56 -8.17 -9.29 -6.76
N ASN A 57 -9.27 -9.56 -7.47
CA ASN A 57 -10.36 -10.43 -7.03
C ASN A 57 -11.01 -10.01 -5.69
N ARG A 58 -10.93 -8.74 -5.33
CA ARG A 58 -11.55 -8.12 -4.16
C ARG A 58 -12.29 -6.84 -4.58
N LEU A 59 -12.62 -6.00 -3.64
CA LEU A 59 -13.27 -4.73 -3.97
C LEU A 59 -12.32 -3.86 -4.81
N PRO A 60 -12.80 -3.19 -5.86
CA PRO A 60 -12.00 -2.20 -6.57
C PRO A 60 -11.77 -0.94 -5.73
N GLN A 61 -12.67 -0.67 -4.80
CA GLN A 61 -12.60 0.47 -3.88
C GLN A 61 -13.47 0.26 -2.65
N ILE A 62 -13.12 0.96 -1.58
CA ILE A 62 -13.93 1.09 -0.36
C ILE A 62 -14.45 2.51 -0.30
N ILE A 63 -15.78 2.65 -0.25
CA ILE A 63 -16.47 3.94 -0.27
C ILE A 63 -17.38 4.10 0.94
N ALA A 64 -17.67 5.35 1.29
CA ALA A 64 -18.64 5.66 2.32
C ALA A 64 -20.04 5.15 1.96
N ALA A 65 -20.83 4.83 2.96
CA ALA A 65 -22.24 4.55 2.79
C ALA A 65 -22.93 5.79 2.17
N GLY A 66 -23.56 5.60 0.99
CA GLY A 66 -24.16 6.71 0.23
C GLY A 66 -23.32 7.19 -0.97
N GLY A 67 -22.07 6.72 -1.15
CA GLY A 67 -21.48 6.59 -2.47
C GLY A 67 -20.58 7.69 -3.00
N SER A 68 -20.27 8.75 -2.24
CA SER A 68 -19.46 9.85 -2.80
C SER A 68 -18.02 9.97 -2.30
N ILE A 69 -17.65 9.31 -1.20
CA ILE A 69 -16.35 9.43 -0.57
C ILE A 69 -15.62 8.11 -0.69
N THR A 70 -14.43 8.12 -1.29
CA THR A 70 -13.57 6.95 -1.42
C THR A 70 -12.53 6.95 -0.32
N TYR A 71 -12.48 5.87 0.48
CA TYR A 71 -11.47 5.69 1.52
C TYR A 71 -10.20 5.02 1.00
N MET A 72 -10.36 4.05 0.08
CA MET A 72 -9.27 3.31 -0.54
C MET A 72 -9.70 2.91 -1.95
N LYS A 73 -8.76 2.94 -2.89
CA LYS A 73 -9.00 2.52 -4.28
C LYS A 73 -7.77 1.84 -4.86
N TRP A 74 -8.03 0.78 -5.62
CA TRP A 74 -7.05 0.05 -6.42
C TRP A 74 -7.00 0.59 -7.85
N GLY A 75 -5.82 0.61 -8.44
CA GLY A 75 -5.58 1.12 -9.79
C GLY A 75 -6.00 0.18 -10.92
N GLY A 76 -6.25 -1.06 -10.59
CA GLY A 76 -6.53 -2.12 -11.57
C GLY A 76 -5.35 -3.06 -11.76
N ASP A 77 -5.64 -4.11 -12.48
CA ASP A 77 -4.75 -5.23 -12.76
C ASP A 77 -3.73 -4.86 -13.84
N ASN A 78 -2.47 -5.21 -13.61
CA ASN A 78 -1.39 -5.12 -14.57
C ASN A 78 -0.82 -6.52 -14.85
N ALA A 79 -1.32 -7.14 -15.90
CA ALA A 79 -0.93 -8.48 -16.30
C ALA A 79 0.40 -8.53 -17.08
N ASP A 80 1.32 -7.56 -16.89
CA ASP A 80 2.64 -7.58 -17.53
C ASP A 80 3.55 -8.58 -16.81
N ASP A 81 4.06 -9.53 -17.60
CA ASP A 81 4.88 -10.63 -17.12
C ASP A 81 6.33 -10.25 -16.76
N THR A 82 6.81 -9.10 -17.22
CA THR A 82 8.26 -8.80 -17.17
C THR A 82 8.61 -7.68 -16.22
N VAL A 83 7.95 -6.55 -16.34
CA VAL A 83 8.14 -5.40 -15.48
C VAL A 83 6.76 -4.85 -15.15
N GLY A 84 6.41 -4.82 -13.89
CA GLY A 84 5.09 -4.36 -13.55
C GLY A 84 5.05 -3.55 -12.28
N TYR A 85 3.97 -2.85 -12.16
CA TYR A 85 3.57 -2.24 -10.91
C TYR A 85 2.05 -2.20 -10.81
N GLU A 86 1.55 -2.29 -9.60
CA GLU A 86 0.16 -1.99 -9.26
C GLU A 86 0.10 -1.02 -8.10
N GLY A 87 -0.94 -0.21 -8.08
CA GLY A 87 -1.10 0.84 -7.09
C GLY A 87 -2.42 0.77 -6.34
N ILE A 88 -2.35 1.13 -5.07
CA ILE A 88 -3.52 1.36 -4.21
C ILE A 88 -3.28 2.69 -3.50
N TYR A 89 -4.31 3.54 -3.41
CA TYR A 89 -4.24 4.73 -2.58
C TYR A 89 -5.29 4.74 -1.49
N ILE A 90 -4.99 5.46 -0.42
CA ILE A 90 -5.95 5.85 0.60
C ILE A 90 -6.14 7.36 0.60
N ASP A 91 -7.37 7.78 0.86
CA ASP A 91 -7.72 9.17 1.14
C ASP A 91 -7.73 9.35 2.66
N VAL A 92 -6.69 9.98 3.19
CA VAL A 92 -6.50 10.16 4.64
C VAL A 92 -7.53 11.11 5.21
N ASP A 93 -7.89 12.17 4.47
CA ASP A 93 -8.88 13.14 4.92
C ASP A 93 -10.27 12.51 4.92
N ALA A 94 -10.61 11.73 3.90
CA ALA A 94 -11.86 10.98 3.88
C ALA A 94 -11.96 10.02 5.08
N ILE A 95 -10.88 9.29 5.39
CA ILE A 95 -10.84 8.36 6.52
C ILE A 95 -11.05 9.11 7.86
N LYS A 96 -10.48 10.31 8.01
CA LYS A 96 -10.70 11.15 9.21
C LYS A 96 -12.17 11.56 9.39
N THR A 97 -12.98 11.56 8.31
CA THR A 97 -14.42 11.89 8.38
C THR A 97 -15.33 10.72 8.72
N LEU A 98 -14.78 9.54 8.98
CA LEU A 98 -15.56 8.36 9.36
C LEU A 98 -16.49 8.67 10.56
N PRO A 99 -17.73 8.15 10.53
CA PRO A 99 -18.60 8.23 11.69
C PRO A 99 -17.95 7.62 12.94
N GLY A 100 -17.78 8.41 13.98
CA GLY A 100 -17.01 8.01 15.17
C GLY A 100 -15.51 8.33 15.11
N GLY A 101 -15.03 8.90 14.01
CA GLY A 101 -13.63 9.30 13.84
C GLY A 101 -12.65 8.13 13.75
N ILE A 102 -11.41 8.39 14.14
CA ILE A 102 -10.34 7.39 14.25
C ILE A 102 -9.90 7.34 15.72
N PRO A 103 -10.59 6.58 16.57
CA PRO A 103 -10.29 6.56 18.02
C PRO A 103 -8.84 6.17 18.33
N GLU A 104 -8.26 5.32 17.49
CA GLU A 104 -6.89 4.83 17.65
C GLU A 104 -5.83 5.84 17.18
N ASN A 105 -6.24 6.91 16.49
CA ASN A 105 -5.35 7.85 15.80
C ASN A 105 -4.33 7.16 14.86
N GLN A 106 -4.71 6.00 14.33
CA GLN A 106 -3.87 5.20 13.45
C GLN A 106 -4.67 4.64 12.29
N ILE A 107 -4.04 4.65 11.10
CA ILE A 107 -4.48 3.86 9.96
C ILE A 107 -3.48 2.70 9.84
N GLU A 108 -3.97 1.48 9.93
CA GLU A 108 -3.16 0.28 9.77
C GLU A 108 -3.66 -0.53 8.58
N LEU A 109 -2.72 -0.94 7.74
CA LEU A 109 -2.99 -1.74 6.55
C LEU A 109 -2.09 -2.97 6.52
N ASP A 110 -2.64 -4.12 6.14
CA ASP A 110 -1.87 -5.25 5.66
C ASP A 110 -1.65 -5.11 4.16
N MET A 111 -0.40 -5.01 3.76
CA MET A 111 0.00 -5.07 2.35
C MET A 111 0.24 -6.51 1.97
N ARG A 112 -0.50 -6.99 0.98
CA ARG A 112 -0.55 -8.38 0.58
C ARG A 112 -0.28 -8.54 -0.90
N GLY A 113 0.06 -9.76 -1.29
CA GLY A 113 0.18 -10.11 -2.69
C GLY A 113 0.40 -11.61 -2.91
N THR A 114 0.26 -11.99 -4.15
CA THR A 114 0.52 -13.35 -4.60
C THR A 114 0.87 -13.32 -6.10
N TRP A 115 1.74 -14.22 -6.54
CA TRP A 115 1.98 -14.39 -7.94
C TRP A 115 0.82 -15.13 -8.62
N TYR A 116 0.45 -14.68 -9.81
CA TYR A 116 -0.55 -15.38 -10.62
C TYR A 116 -0.07 -16.78 -11.02
N ALA A 117 1.22 -16.94 -11.31
CA ALA A 117 1.87 -18.20 -11.62
C ALA A 117 3.08 -18.44 -10.72
N GLU A 118 3.54 -19.68 -10.64
CA GLU A 118 4.77 -19.99 -9.91
C GLU A 118 5.97 -19.24 -10.48
N VAL A 119 6.66 -18.54 -9.61
CA VAL A 119 7.94 -17.90 -9.87
C VAL A 119 8.91 -18.26 -8.76
N GLY A 120 10.20 -18.19 -9.05
CA GLY A 120 11.23 -18.30 -8.01
C GLY A 120 11.18 -17.10 -7.04
N ALA A 121 12.17 -17.01 -6.17
CA ALA A 121 12.29 -15.92 -5.19
C ALA A 121 12.60 -14.59 -5.90
N GLN A 122 11.56 -13.89 -6.30
CA GLN A 122 11.65 -12.60 -6.97
C GLN A 122 11.35 -11.46 -6.00
N PRO A 123 12.11 -10.36 -6.07
CA PRO A 123 11.89 -9.21 -5.21
C PRO A 123 10.64 -8.44 -5.62
N VAL A 124 9.82 -8.11 -4.64
CA VAL A 124 8.74 -7.12 -4.76
C VAL A 124 9.09 -5.95 -3.88
N VAL A 125 8.97 -4.74 -4.40
CA VAL A 125 9.21 -3.51 -3.64
C VAL A 125 7.88 -2.79 -3.45
N ILE A 126 7.53 -2.51 -2.20
CA ILE A 126 6.37 -1.69 -1.86
C ILE A 126 6.88 -0.29 -1.52
N SER A 127 6.46 0.69 -2.32
CA SER A 127 6.79 2.11 -2.13
C SER A 127 5.58 2.87 -1.63
N ALA A 128 5.81 3.89 -0.83
CA ALA A 128 4.76 4.82 -0.39
C ALA A 128 5.12 6.25 -0.78
N SER A 129 4.15 6.97 -1.34
CA SER A 129 4.24 8.41 -1.63
C SER A 129 3.03 9.10 -1.03
N GLY A 130 3.25 10.18 -0.30
CA GLY A 130 2.21 11.05 0.21
C GLY A 130 2.03 12.27 -0.68
N TYR A 131 0.83 12.82 -0.67
CA TYR A 131 0.47 14.00 -1.45
C TYR A 131 -0.22 15.01 -0.57
N GLU A 132 0.28 16.24 -0.59
CA GLU A 132 -0.34 17.39 0.05
C GLU A 132 -1.20 18.14 -0.97
N GLY A 133 -2.49 18.24 -0.67
CA GLY A 133 -3.47 18.86 -1.55
C GLY A 133 -3.75 18.08 -2.83
N GLY A 134 -4.34 18.77 -3.80
CA GLY A 134 -4.64 18.22 -5.12
C GLY A 134 -5.84 17.28 -5.16
N THR A 135 -5.96 16.58 -6.27
CA THR A 135 -7.01 15.58 -6.50
C THR A 135 -6.36 14.30 -7.02
N MET A 136 -6.71 13.18 -6.42
CA MET A 136 -6.24 11.89 -6.87
C MET A 136 -7.10 11.38 -8.03
N THR A 137 -6.48 11.11 -9.16
CA THR A 137 -7.13 10.55 -10.34
C THR A 137 -6.39 9.30 -10.79
N LEU A 138 -7.11 8.38 -11.43
CA LEU A 138 -6.54 7.18 -12.02
C LEU A 138 -5.99 7.53 -13.40
N GLU A 139 -4.73 7.20 -13.65
CA GLU A 139 -4.11 7.28 -14.97
C GLU A 139 -4.24 5.93 -15.70
N ARG A 140 -4.45 6.00 -17.00
CA ARG A 140 -4.37 4.84 -17.89
C ARG A 140 -3.04 4.89 -18.63
N ASP A 141 -2.21 3.89 -18.44
CA ASP A 141 -0.91 3.82 -19.09
C ASP A 141 -1.02 3.46 -20.59
N THR A 142 -2.02 2.66 -20.93
CA THR A 142 -2.27 2.26 -22.33
C THR A 142 -3.78 2.18 -22.62
N PRO A 143 -4.21 2.29 -23.87
CA PRO A 143 -5.63 2.26 -24.24
C PRO A 143 -6.38 0.97 -23.85
N ASN A 144 -5.69 -0.13 -23.64
CA ASN A 144 -6.29 -1.45 -23.43
C ASN A 144 -5.99 -2.06 -22.05
N VAL A 145 -5.22 -1.39 -21.22
CA VAL A 145 -4.90 -1.84 -19.86
C VAL A 145 -5.62 -0.94 -18.89
N PRO A 146 -6.35 -1.48 -17.91
CA PRO A 146 -6.88 -0.67 -16.82
C PRO A 146 -5.76 0.15 -16.21
N GLY A 147 -6.00 1.43 -15.98
CA GLY A 147 -4.98 2.29 -15.40
C GLY A 147 -4.63 1.84 -13.99
N HIS A 148 -3.38 1.47 -13.77
CA HIS A 148 -2.82 1.03 -12.49
C HIS A 148 -1.95 2.12 -11.85
N GLY A 149 -1.78 3.25 -12.53
CA GLY A 149 -1.18 4.46 -12.01
C GLY A 149 -2.20 5.46 -11.49
N PHE A 150 -1.75 6.33 -10.62
CA PHE A 150 -2.53 7.44 -10.11
C PHE A 150 -1.75 8.75 -10.31
N ILE A 151 -2.47 9.80 -10.68
CA ILE A 151 -1.92 11.17 -10.71
C ILE A 151 -2.55 11.95 -9.57
N ASN A 152 -1.74 12.66 -8.81
CA ASN A 152 -2.19 13.70 -7.92
C ASN A 152 -1.61 15.04 -8.36
N THR A 153 -2.40 16.09 -8.33
CA THR A 153 -1.99 17.45 -8.69
C THR A 153 -1.34 18.22 -7.54
N GLY A 154 -1.27 17.63 -6.35
CA GLY A 154 -0.61 18.21 -5.18
C GLY A 154 0.89 17.94 -5.14
N TYR A 155 1.51 18.34 -4.04
CA TYR A 155 2.94 18.08 -3.80
C TYR A 155 3.14 16.65 -3.33
N ALA A 156 4.06 15.94 -4.00
CA ALA A 156 4.41 14.57 -3.64
C ALA A 156 5.65 14.52 -2.74
N THR A 157 5.62 13.64 -1.77
CA THR A 157 6.79 13.25 -0.99
C THR A 157 6.88 11.74 -0.89
N SER A 158 8.08 11.19 -1.02
CA SER A 158 8.32 9.76 -0.85
C SER A 158 8.65 9.49 0.60
N PHE A 159 7.96 8.51 1.23
CA PHE A 159 8.23 8.15 2.61
C PHE A 159 9.30 7.08 2.69
N THR A 160 8.99 5.88 2.18
CA THR A 160 9.89 4.75 2.31
C THR A 160 9.52 3.63 1.32
N ASN A 161 10.47 2.73 1.12
CA ASN A 161 10.26 1.53 0.35
C ASN A 161 10.42 0.31 1.26
N PHE A 162 9.52 -0.65 1.13
CA PHE A 162 9.65 -1.96 1.72
C PHE A 162 9.99 -2.96 0.62
N LYS A 163 11.08 -3.69 0.80
CA LYS A 163 11.52 -4.72 -0.14
C LYS A 163 11.36 -6.09 0.50
N VAL A 164 10.63 -6.97 -0.17
CA VAL A 164 10.62 -8.39 0.19
C VAL A 164 12.03 -8.93 -0.03
N ALA A 165 12.62 -9.51 1.02
CA ALA A 165 13.98 -9.97 0.96
C ALA A 165 14.18 -11.04 -0.13
N PRO A 166 15.31 -11.04 -0.85
CA PRO A 166 15.67 -12.13 -1.75
C PRO A 166 15.62 -13.47 -1.01
N GLY A 167 15.05 -14.49 -1.64
CA GLY A 167 14.86 -15.81 -1.02
C GLY A 167 13.53 -15.99 -0.28
N VAL A 168 12.77 -14.94 -0.05
CA VAL A 168 11.38 -15.08 0.37
C VAL A 168 10.55 -15.41 -0.84
N VAL A 169 10.01 -16.61 -0.87
CA VAL A 169 9.07 -17.03 -1.92
C VAL A 169 7.70 -16.49 -1.56
N VAL A 170 7.16 -15.62 -2.39
CA VAL A 170 5.75 -15.25 -2.31
C VAL A 170 4.96 -16.33 -3.02
N SER A 171 4.01 -16.94 -2.33
CA SER A 171 3.23 -18.04 -2.85
C SER A 171 2.33 -17.59 -4.01
N SER A 172 2.21 -18.41 -5.04
CA SER A 172 1.16 -18.30 -6.07
C SER A 172 -0.16 -18.95 -5.64
N ALA A 173 -0.15 -19.67 -4.51
CA ALA A 173 -1.36 -20.34 -4.04
C ALA A 173 -2.44 -19.34 -3.61
N GLY A 174 -3.66 -19.56 -4.10
CA GLY A 174 -4.84 -18.79 -3.69
C GLY A 174 -4.91 -17.37 -4.26
N HIS A 175 -4.29 -17.11 -5.40
CA HIS A 175 -4.37 -15.79 -6.04
C HIS A 175 -5.82 -15.33 -6.31
N SER A 176 -6.74 -16.24 -6.57
CA SER A 176 -8.15 -15.94 -6.81
C SER A 176 -9.03 -16.05 -5.56
N GLU A 177 -8.68 -16.86 -4.59
CA GLU A 177 -9.56 -17.27 -3.48
C GLU A 177 -9.15 -16.69 -2.13
N SER A 178 -7.86 -16.43 -1.93
CA SER A 178 -7.33 -15.86 -0.68
C SER A 178 -7.05 -14.36 -0.77
N ASN A 179 -6.78 -13.72 0.37
CA ASN A 179 -6.30 -12.33 0.40
C ASN A 179 -4.81 -12.21 0.04
N GLY A 180 -4.17 -13.26 -0.43
CA GLY A 180 -2.74 -13.30 -0.68
C GLY A 180 -1.90 -13.39 0.60
N GLN A 181 -0.60 -13.53 0.42
CA GLN A 181 0.36 -13.55 1.51
C GLN A 181 0.55 -12.15 2.08
N ARG A 182 0.58 -12.02 3.40
CA ARG A 182 0.99 -10.77 4.05
C ARG A 182 2.48 -10.53 3.80
N LEU A 183 2.80 -9.37 3.24
CA LEU A 183 4.17 -8.97 2.96
C LEU A 183 4.70 -8.05 4.05
N THR A 184 3.90 -7.06 4.42
CA THR A 184 4.22 -6.10 5.47
C THR A 184 2.94 -5.48 6.04
N LYS A 185 3.05 -4.98 7.26
CA LYS A 185 2.05 -4.08 7.83
C LYS A 185 2.52 -2.64 7.70
N VAL A 186 1.66 -1.77 7.22
CA VAL A 186 1.85 -0.32 7.23
C VAL A 186 1.10 0.25 8.42
N VAL A 187 1.77 1.13 9.16
CA VAL A 187 1.15 1.92 10.24
C VAL A 187 1.39 3.39 9.94
N ILE A 188 0.30 4.15 9.86
CA ILE A 188 0.29 5.60 9.76
C ILE A 188 -0.20 6.11 11.10
N ASP A 189 0.68 6.71 11.89
CA ASP A 189 0.38 7.32 13.18
C ASP A 189 0.02 8.78 12.96
N LEU A 190 -1.25 9.12 13.16
CA LEU A 190 -1.78 10.47 12.93
C LEU A 190 -1.43 11.46 14.04
N ASN A 191 -0.95 10.98 15.19
CA ASN A 191 -0.45 11.86 16.26
C ASN A 191 1.02 12.23 16.07
N ARG A 192 1.81 11.27 15.56
CA ARG A 192 3.26 11.43 15.36
C ARG A 192 3.62 11.79 13.94
N PHE A 193 2.65 11.76 13.05
CA PHE A 193 2.83 12.00 11.62
C PHE A 193 3.92 11.11 11.02
N THR A 194 3.87 9.82 11.34
CA THR A 194 4.83 8.84 10.86
C THR A 194 4.16 7.74 10.05
N LEU A 195 4.83 7.29 8.99
CA LEU A 195 4.51 6.08 8.26
C LEU A 195 5.62 5.05 8.46
N THR A 196 5.26 3.86 8.87
CA THR A 196 6.21 2.77 9.09
C THR A 196 5.76 1.49 8.38
N PHE A 197 6.73 0.80 7.77
CA PHE A 197 6.57 -0.58 7.34
C PHE A 197 7.15 -1.50 8.42
N SER A 198 6.40 -2.52 8.80
CA SER A 198 6.87 -3.52 9.76
C SER A 198 6.81 -4.92 9.15
N GLN A 199 7.92 -5.64 9.26
CA GLN A 199 7.93 -7.08 9.01
C GLN A 199 7.14 -7.79 10.12
N ASN A 200 6.46 -8.87 9.76
CA ASN A 200 5.84 -9.77 10.73
C ASN A 200 6.89 -10.53 11.53
#